data_7ff32dc6f8ae420833c37433141d8155
#
_entry.id   7ff32dc6f8ae420833c37433141d8155
#
_cell.length_a   1.000
_cell.length_b   1.000
_cell.length_c   1.000
_cell.angle_alpha   90.00
_cell.angle_beta   90.00
_cell.angle_gamma   90.00
#
_symmetry.space_group_name_H-M   'P 1'
#
loop_
_entity.id
_entity.type
_entity.pdbx_description
1 polymer ?
#
loop_
_entity_poly.entity_id
_entity_poly.type
_entity_poly.pdbx_seq_one_letter_code
_entity_poly.pdbx_strand_id
1 'polypeptide(L)'
;NSKSQTVIGDSNKITDRNAGTVSGKQEERTKNVSDLVIGKGNDISGNGTYMTGHESLTVIGNNNETVNPSLSIVIGDNQKLSAIKESVVIGSMTPEEKADSDIQQKHASVVVGYHAQSGTRDGGGMNVALGHGAKAYGWQETVTGIKSIVEEGSGYDGYLASVYGGLNTVASNKADQNDGMANTVVGTLNKTEGANGALVFGAGNSVTHSFGTAPTDE
;
A
#
# COMPACT_ATOMS: atom_id res chain seq x y z
N ASN A 1 6.45 -24.03 19.84
CA ASN A 1 6.75 -22.72 19.23
C ASN A 1 7.97 -22.89 18.32
N SER A 2 7.78 -22.95 17.03
CA SER A 2 8.86 -23.03 16.06
C SER A 2 9.17 -21.64 15.52
N LYS A 3 10.42 -21.22 15.70
CA LYS A 3 10.94 -20.00 15.09
C LYS A 3 12.05 -20.44 14.16
N SER A 4 11.90 -20.14 12.89
CA SER A 4 12.92 -20.39 11.89
C SER A 4 13.24 -19.08 11.21
N GLN A 5 14.46 -18.63 11.35
CA GLN A 5 14.96 -17.43 10.68
C GLN A 5 16.17 -17.81 9.85
N THR A 6 16.09 -17.52 8.57
CA THR A 6 17.22 -17.65 7.65
C THR A 6 17.64 -16.25 7.23
N VAL A 7 18.84 -15.84 7.60
CA VAL A 7 19.37 -14.51 7.29
C VAL A 7 20.67 -14.70 6.50
N ILE A 8 20.71 -14.15 5.31
CA ILE A 8 21.87 -14.20 4.42
C ILE A 8 22.24 -12.77 4.03
N GLY A 9 23.51 -12.40 4.27
CA GLY A 9 24.03 -11.08 3.93
C GLY A 9 24.55 -10.32 5.14
N ASP A 10 24.64 -9.00 5.02
CA ASP A 10 25.32 -8.14 5.98
C ASP A 10 24.39 -7.11 6.62
N SER A 11 24.62 -6.82 7.91
CA SER A 11 23.94 -5.74 8.62
C SER A 11 22.40 -5.81 8.65
N ASN A 12 21.83 -7.00 8.49
CA ASN A 12 20.41 -7.21 8.64
C ASN A 12 20.04 -7.26 10.13
N LYS A 13 18.95 -6.60 10.51
CA LYS A 13 18.45 -6.54 11.88
C LYS A 13 17.04 -7.06 11.95
N ILE A 14 16.80 -8.00 12.85
CA ILE A 14 15.47 -8.55 13.12
C ILE A 14 15.20 -8.43 14.63
N THR A 15 14.19 -7.66 15.00
CA THR A 15 13.85 -7.38 16.40
C THR A 15 12.37 -7.60 16.69
N ASP A 16 12.10 -8.05 17.91
CA ASP A 16 10.74 -8.13 18.48
C ASP A 16 9.67 -8.87 17.67
N ARG A 17 10.11 -9.82 16.82
CA ARG A 17 9.18 -10.68 16.06
C ARG A 17 8.31 -11.59 16.93
N ASN A 18 8.47 -11.50 18.24
CA ASN A 18 7.87 -12.41 19.23
C ASN A 18 6.92 -11.77 20.20
N ALA A 19 6.87 -10.46 20.22
CA ALA A 19 6.22 -9.76 21.29
C ALA A 19 4.82 -9.34 20.89
N GLY A 20 3.83 -10.17 21.11
CA GLY A 20 2.45 -9.77 21.08
C GLY A 20 1.79 -10.03 22.41
N THR A 21 1.66 -9.04 23.24
CA THR A 21 0.70 -9.08 24.37
C THR A 21 -0.61 -8.48 23.89
N VAL A 22 -1.58 -9.34 23.57
CA VAL A 22 -2.96 -8.90 23.54
C VAL A 22 -3.63 -9.43 24.78
N SER A 23 -4.26 -8.54 25.49
CA SER A 23 -5.05 -8.80 26.67
C SER A 23 -5.79 -10.15 26.57
N GLY A 24 -5.38 -11.14 27.35
CA GLY A 24 -6.12 -12.33 27.66
C GLY A 24 -5.85 -13.61 26.86
N LYS A 25 -5.05 -13.62 25.80
CA LYS A 25 -4.73 -14.84 25.04
C LYS A 25 -3.29 -14.84 24.49
N GLN A 26 -2.33 -14.89 25.37
CA GLN A 26 -0.90 -14.84 25.03
C GLN A 26 -0.38 -16.13 24.37
N GLU A 27 -1.06 -17.25 24.50
CA GLU A 27 -0.52 -18.56 24.13
C GLU A 27 -0.66 -18.94 22.65
N GLU A 28 -1.55 -18.30 21.90
CA GLU A 28 -1.82 -18.71 20.51
C GLU A 28 -1.03 -17.92 19.45
N ARG A 29 -0.40 -16.81 19.82
CA ARG A 29 0.13 -15.83 18.87
C ARG A 29 1.61 -15.97 18.48
N THR A 30 2.34 -16.86 19.13
CA THR A 30 3.79 -16.99 18.91
C THR A 30 4.17 -18.29 18.23
N LYS A 31 3.23 -18.98 17.62
CA LYS A 31 3.45 -20.40 17.33
C LYS A 31 4.35 -20.69 16.13
N ASN A 32 4.29 -19.92 15.09
CA ASN A 32 5.09 -20.21 13.89
C ASN A 32 5.57 -18.94 13.18
N VAL A 33 6.76 -18.50 13.49
CA VAL A 33 7.44 -17.43 12.74
C VAL A 33 8.49 -18.06 11.85
N SER A 34 8.41 -17.80 10.56
CA SER A 34 9.41 -18.23 9.58
C SER A 34 9.80 -17.04 8.70
N ASP A 35 10.97 -16.48 8.96
CA ASP A 35 11.47 -15.34 8.20
C ASP A 35 12.64 -15.77 7.31
N LEU A 36 12.60 -15.35 6.06
CA LEU A 36 13.71 -15.43 5.11
C LEU A 36 14.16 -14.01 4.77
N VAL A 37 15.37 -13.63 5.12
CA VAL A 37 15.94 -12.33 4.83
C VAL A 37 17.24 -12.48 4.06
N ILE A 38 17.29 -11.95 2.85
CA ILE A 38 18.48 -12.01 1.98
C ILE A 38 18.82 -10.60 1.53
N GLY A 39 20.06 -10.14 1.79
CA GLY A 39 20.54 -8.84 1.36
C GLY A 39 21.28 -8.09 2.44
N LYS A 40 21.28 -6.77 2.35
CA LYS A 40 22.06 -5.92 3.25
C LYS A 40 21.21 -4.81 3.88
N GLY A 41 21.41 -4.60 5.19
CA GLY A 41 20.84 -3.45 5.89
C GLY A 41 19.32 -3.46 6.02
N ASN A 42 18.69 -4.63 5.95
CA ASN A 42 17.24 -4.73 6.18
C ASN A 42 16.94 -4.63 7.69
N ASP A 43 15.97 -3.80 8.07
CA ASP A 43 15.47 -3.63 9.45
C ASP A 43 14.03 -4.16 9.55
N ILE A 44 13.87 -5.25 10.26
CA ILE A 44 12.59 -5.92 10.43
C ILE A 44 12.23 -5.90 11.91
N SER A 45 11.16 -5.23 12.25
CA SER A 45 10.73 -5.07 13.64
C SER A 45 9.28 -5.45 13.86
N GLY A 46 8.98 -5.95 15.06
CA GLY A 46 7.63 -6.12 15.57
C GLY A 46 7.40 -5.17 16.75
N ASN A 47 6.22 -4.61 16.90
CA ASN A 47 5.89 -3.80 18.07
C ASN A 47 4.92 -4.51 19.05
N GLY A 48 4.69 -5.78 18.83
CA GLY A 48 3.92 -6.61 19.75
C GLY A 48 2.40 -6.43 19.75
N THR A 49 1.84 -5.51 18.97
CA THR A 49 0.44 -5.10 19.16
C THR A 49 -0.55 -5.78 18.21
N TYR A 50 -0.14 -6.24 17.04
CA TYR A 50 -1.05 -6.76 16.01
C TYR A 50 -0.61 -8.06 15.33
N MET A 51 0.05 -8.93 16.04
CA MET A 51 0.56 -10.18 15.46
C MET A 51 -0.50 -11.28 15.51
N THR A 52 -0.87 -11.82 14.38
CA THR A 52 -1.75 -13.00 14.27
C THR A 52 -0.90 -14.25 14.05
N GLY A 53 -1.22 -15.34 14.67
CA GLY A 53 -0.41 -16.54 14.91
C GLY A 53 0.33 -17.25 13.76
N HIS A 54 0.40 -16.70 12.56
CA HIS A 54 1.17 -17.21 11.44
C HIS A 54 1.93 -16.07 10.76
N GLU A 55 3.19 -15.92 11.12
CA GLU A 55 3.98 -14.78 10.69
C GLU A 55 5.19 -15.24 9.91
N SER A 56 5.02 -15.40 8.63
CA SER A 56 6.09 -15.66 7.69
C SER A 56 6.35 -14.41 6.87
N LEU A 57 7.61 -14.04 6.76
CA LEU A 57 8.05 -12.91 5.96
C LEU A 57 9.20 -13.34 5.06
N THR A 58 9.12 -12.96 3.80
CA THR A 58 10.27 -13.05 2.89
C THR A 58 10.71 -11.66 2.50
N VAL A 59 11.95 -11.31 2.76
CA VAL A 59 12.59 -10.07 2.30
C VAL A 59 13.83 -10.40 1.48
N ILE A 60 13.86 -9.97 0.24
CA ILE A 60 15.01 -10.14 -0.65
C ILE A 60 15.36 -8.76 -1.22
N GLY A 61 16.53 -8.22 -0.86
CA GLY A 61 16.98 -6.91 -1.30
C GLY A 61 17.67 -6.13 -0.19
N ASN A 62 17.85 -4.85 -0.39
CA ASN A 62 18.67 -4.04 0.51
C ASN A 62 17.89 -2.86 1.10
N ASN A 63 18.28 -2.47 2.33
CA ASN A 63 17.74 -1.31 3.02
C ASN A 63 16.21 -1.28 3.16
N ASN A 64 15.57 -2.43 3.23
CA ASN A 64 14.14 -2.51 3.48
C ASN A 64 13.85 -2.32 4.97
N GLU A 65 12.82 -1.58 5.29
CA GLU A 65 12.31 -1.38 6.63
C GLU A 65 10.89 -1.94 6.72
N THR A 66 10.68 -2.88 7.61
CA THR A 66 9.35 -3.46 7.82
C THR A 66 8.99 -3.42 9.30
N VAL A 67 7.82 -2.88 9.59
CA VAL A 67 7.28 -2.83 10.95
C VAL A 67 6.00 -3.66 11.01
N ASN A 68 5.93 -4.61 11.93
CA ASN A 68 4.80 -5.56 12.09
C ASN A 68 4.39 -6.30 10.81
N PRO A 69 5.31 -6.88 10.05
CA PRO A 69 4.95 -7.63 8.85
C PRO A 69 4.36 -8.99 9.21
N SER A 70 3.42 -9.47 8.41
CA SER A 70 2.83 -10.81 8.54
C SER A 70 2.44 -11.37 7.17
N LEU A 71 2.75 -12.64 6.91
CA LEU A 71 2.39 -13.37 5.69
C LEU A 71 2.70 -12.60 4.39
N SER A 72 3.87 -11.96 4.32
CA SER A 72 4.17 -11.04 3.23
C SER A 72 5.47 -11.38 2.51
N ILE A 73 5.55 -10.97 1.25
CA ILE A 73 6.73 -11.09 0.39
C ILE A 73 7.18 -9.69 -0.03
N VAL A 74 8.44 -9.37 0.19
CA VAL A 74 9.07 -8.11 -0.20
C VAL A 74 10.32 -8.41 -1.02
N ILE A 75 10.35 -7.98 -2.26
CA ILE A 75 11.51 -8.16 -3.16
C ILE A 75 11.87 -6.81 -3.77
N GLY A 76 13.06 -6.32 -3.50
CA GLY A 76 13.57 -5.03 -3.99
C GLY A 76 14.27 -4.23 -2.92
N ASP A 77 14.61 -3.00 -3.23
CA ASP A 77 15.41 -2.16 -2.35
C ASP A 77 14.63 -0.94 -1.85
N ASN A 78 15.01 -0.45 -0.66
CA ASN A 78 14.50 0.78 -0.04
C ASN A 78 12.99 0.78 0.22
N GLN A 79 12.37 -0.37 0.40
CA GLN A 79 10.97 -0.43 0.77
C GLN A 79 10.75 -0.01 2.22
N LYS A 80 9.68 0.74 2.47
CA LYS A 80 9.20 1.07 3.81
C LYS A 80 7.78 0.56 3.97
N LEU A 81 7.60 -0.34 4.92
CA LEU A 81 6.41 -1.15 5.04
C LEU A 81 5.92 -1.11 6.49
N SER A 82 4.71 -0.65 6.70
CA SER A 82 4.12 -0.56 8.04
C SER A 82 2.86 -1.40 8.14
N ALA A 83 2.82 -2.29 9.10
CA ALA A 83 1.68 -3.17 9.38
C ALA A 83 1.19 -3.95 8.15
N ILE A 84 2.14 -4.35 7.27
CA ILE A 84 1.79 -5.15 6.09
C ILE A 84 1.35 -6.55 6.50
N LYS A 85 0.26 -6.98 5.93
CA LYS A 85 -0.32 -8.27 6.19
C LYS A 85 -0.86 -8.84 4.88
N GLU A 86 -0.50 -10.08 4.59
CA GLU A 86 -0.97 -10.77 3.37
C GLU A 86 -0.66 -9.99 2.08
N SER A 87 0.56 -9.41 1.99
CA SER A 87 0.93 -8.52 0.90
C SER A 87 2.07 -9.06 0.06
N VAL A 88 2.08 -8.68 -1.21
CA VAL A 88 3.19 -8.93 -2.14
C VAL A 88 3.70 -7.59 -2.65
N VAL A 89 4.96 -7.27 -2.38
CA VAL A 89 5.62 -6.05 -2.82
C VAL A 89 6.88 -6.42 -3.61
N ILE A 90 6.89 -6.14 -4.89
CA ILE A 90 8.01 -6.42 -5.79
C ILE A 90 8.39 -5.16 -6.54
N GLY A 91 9.57 -4.63 -6.26
CA GLY A 91 10.08 -3.40 -6.87
C GLY A 91 10.93 -2.63 -5.89
N SER A 92 11.50 -1.52 -6.33
CA SER A 92 12.37 -0.70 -5.50
C SER A 92 11.86 0.73 -5.43
N MET A 93 12.17 1.39 -4.33
CA MET A 93 11.96 2.82 -4.12
C MET A 93 13.31 3.53 -4.11
N THR A 94 13.33 4.85 -4.30
CA THR A 94 14.54 5.62 -4.02
C THR A 94 14.75 5.80 -2.52
N PRO A 95 15.99 6.12 -2.08
CA PRO A 95 16.22 6.46 -0.68
C PRO A 95 15.38 7.65 -0.19
N GLU A 96 15.12 8.63 -1.07
CA GLU A 96 14.29 9.79 -0.79
C GLU A 96 12.82 9.40 -0.56
N GLU A 97 12.26 8.54 -1.42
CA GLU A 97 10.91 8.01 -1.23
C GLU A 97 10.80 7.17 0.05
N LYS A 98 11.82 6.36 0.37
CA LYS A 98 11.86 5.64 1.64
C LYS A 98 11.88 6.59 2.83
N ALA A 99 12.57 7.71 2.74
CA ALA A 99 12.67 8.70 3.80
C ALA A 99 11.37 9.48 4.01
N ASP A 100 10.50 9.53 2.99
CA ASP A 100 9.21 10.18 3.09
C ASP A 100 8.31 9.40 4.06
N SER A 101 7.91 10.07 5.14
CA SER A 101 7.08 9.45 6.19
C SER A 101 5.66 9.17 5.74
N ASP A 102 5.20 9.81 4.67
CA ASP A 102 3.84 9.68 4.17
C ASP A 102 3.70 8.51 3.18
N ILE A 103 4.82 8.03 2.64
CA ILE A 103 4.82 6.88 1.74
C ILE A 103 5.03 5.59 2.54
N GLN A 104 3.98 4.80 2.69
CA GLN A 104 4.04 3.50 3.37
C GLN A 104 3.22 2.48 2.59
N GLN A 105 3.81 1.33 2.31
CA GLN A 105 3.04 0.20 1.79
C GLN A 105 2.10 -0.33 2.86
N LYS A 106 0.85 -0.58 2.52
CA LYS A 106 -0.19 -1.03 3.46
C LYS A 106 -0.61 -2.49 3.23
N HIS A 107 -1.40 -3.00 4.14
CA HIS A 107 -1.78 -4.41 4.21
C HIS A 107 -2.68 -4.89 3.05
N ALA A 108 -2.67 -6.19 2.83
CA ALA A 108 -3.46 -6.92 1.84
C ALA A 108 -3.34 -6.36 0.41
N SER A 109 -2.14 -5.91 0.03
CA SER A 109 -1.91 -5.26 -1.26
C SER A 109 -0.96 -6.06 -2.14
N VAL A 110 -1.16 -5.93 -3.45
CA VAL A 110 -0.23 -6.42 -4.48
C VAL A 110 0.40 -5.22 -5.18
N VAL A 111 1.69 -5.03 -4.97
CA VAL A 111 2.46 -3.90 -5.51
C VAL A 111 3.60 -4.45 -6.35
N VAL A 112 3.60 -4.20 -7.64
CA VAL A 112 4.65 -4.67 -8.54
C VAL A 112 5.08 -3.56 -9.48
N GLY A 113 6.33 -3.12 -9.34
CA GLY A 113 6.93 -2.11 -10.21
C GLY A 113 7.90 -1.20 -9.48
N TYR A 114 8.80 -0.59 -10.22
CA TYR A 114 9.70 0.43 -9.70
C TYR A 114 8.89 1.69 -9.36
N HIS A 115 9.06 2.26 -8.17
CA HIS A 115 8.25 3.35 -7.63
C HIS A 115 6.74 3.07 -7.49
N ALA A 116 6.31 1.81 -7.57
CA ALA A 116 4.91 1.48 -7.33
C ALA A 116 4.60 1.55 -5.82
N GLN A 117 3.41 2.06 -5.47
CA GLN A 117 3.03 2.34 -4.08
C GLN A 117 1.58 1.98 -3.80
N SER A 118 1.31 1.55 -2.57
CA SER A 118 -0.03 1.24 -2.08
C SER A 118 -0.24 1.81 -0.69
N GLY A 119 -1.19 2.72 -0.56
CA GLY A 119 -1.53 3.38 0.68
C GLY A 119 -0.55 4.46 1.10
N THR A 120 -0.95 5.23 2.08
CA THR A 120 -0.15 6.28 2.70
C THR A 120 -0.10 6.10 4.21
N ARG A 121 0.55 7.03 4.91
CA ARG A 121 0.62 7.04 6.37
C ARG A 121 -0.75 6.94 7.04
N ASP A 122 -1.73 7.66 6.52
CA ASP A 122 -3.02 7.86 7.19
C ASP A 122 -4.09 6.86 6.75
N GLY A 123 -3.86 6.07 5.71
CA GLY A 123 -4.84 5.09 5.27
C GLY A 123 -4.44 4.26 4.06
N GLY A 124 -5.43 3.64 3.45
CA GLY A 124 -5.29 2.81 2.27
C GLY A 124 -4.92 1.35 2.54
N GLY A 125 -5.20 0.52 1.58
CA GLY A 125 -4.91 -0.92 1.62
C GLY A 125 -5.83 -1.75 0.75
N MET A 126 -5.56 -3.05 0.69
CA MET A 126 -6.26 -3.99 -0.21
C MET A 126 -6.17 -3.58 -1.69
N ASN A 127 -5.06 -2.99 -2.08
CA ASN A 127 -4.87 -2.39 -3.40
C ASN A 127 -4.07 -3.26 -4.33
N VAL A 128 -4.26 -3.05 -5.61
CA VAL A 128 -3.41 -3.58 -6.68
C VAL A 128 -2.74 -2.40 -7.39
N ALA A 129 -1.43 -2.28 -7.27
CA ALA A 129 -0.63 -1.26 -7.97
C ALA A 129 0.42 -1.95 -8.85
N LEU A 130 0.19 -1.99 -10.14
CA LEU A 130 1.03 -2.69 -11.12
C LEU A 130 1.59 -1.73 -12.16
N GLY A 131 2.91 -1.57 -12.21
CA GLY A 131 3.61 -0.78 -13.21
C GLY A 131 4.56 0.24 -12.62
N HIS A 132 5.39 0.85 -13.46
CA HIS A 132 6.34 1.86 -13.04
C HIS A 132 5.63 3.11 -12.55
N GLY A 133 5.78 3.43 -11.26
CA GLY A 133 5.16 4.61 -10.65
C GLY A 133 3.64 4.53 -10.53
N ALA A 134 3.05 3.35 -10.57
CA ALA A 134 1.63 3.15 -10.27
C ALA A 134 1.36 3.42 -8.78
N LYS A 135 0.37 4.25 -8.46
CA LYS A 135 0.09 4.66 -7.09
C LYS A 135 -1.38 4.49 -6.75
N ALA A 136 -1.66 3.66 -5.74
CA ALA A 136 -3.00 3.39 -5.23
C ALA A 136 -3.05 3.77 -3.75
N TYR A 137 -3.51 4.98 -3.43
CA TYR A 137 -3.39 5.54 -2.09
C TYR A 137 -4.63 5.39 -1.22
N GLY A 138 -5.77 5.07 -1.80
CA GLY A 138 -6.99 4.81 -1.04
C GLY A 138 -7.21 3.33 -0.68
N TRP A 139 -8.44 2.87 -0.76
CA TRP A 139 -8.84 1.53 -0.36
C TRP A 139 -9.47 0.73 -1.50
N GLN A 140 -9.08 -0.54 -1.64
CA GLN A 140 -9.63 -1.48 -2.62
C GLN A 140 -9.53 -0.98 -4.08
N GLU A 141 -8.43 -0.36 -4.40
CA GLU A 141 -8.17 0.23 -5.71
C GLU A 141 -7.38 -0.70 -6.61
N THR A 142 -7.56 -0.52 -7.90
CA THR A 142 -6.72 -1.15 -8.91
C THR A 142 -6.10 -0.09 -9.80
N VAL A 143 -4.78 0.04 -9.76
CA VAL A 143 -4.01 0.93 -10.63
C VAL A 143 -3.02 0.11 -11.43
N THR A 144 -3.24 0.03 -12.73
CA THR A 144 -2.37 -0.73 -13.64
C THR A 144 -1.86 0.16 -14.75
N GLY A 145 -0.55 0.35 -14.82
CA GLY A 145 0.07 1.13 -15.89
C GLY A 145 1.20 2.02 -15.42
N ILE A 146 1.61 2.95 -16.27
CA ILE A 146 2.78 3.80 -16.03
C ILE A 146 2.33 5.14 -15.43
N LYS A 147 2.83 5.47 -14.24
CA LYS A 147 2.60 6.76 -13.57
C LYS A 147 1.11 7.14 -13.48
N SER A 148 0.24 6.16 -13.37
CA SER A 148 -1.17 6.38 -13.06
C SER A 148 -1.34 6.41 -11.55
N ILE A 149 -2.24 7.27 -11.07
CA ILE A 149 -2.42 7.52 -9.65
C ILE A 149 -3.89 7.62 -9.27
N VAL A 150 -4.26 6.98 -8.18
CA VAL A 150 -5.42 7.34 -7.37
C VAL A 150 -4.89 8.07 -6.14
N GLU A 151 -5.23 9.36 -6.04
CA GLU A 151 -4.72 10.23 -4.98
C GLU A 151 -5.36 9.91 -3.64
N GLU A 152 -4.61 10.17 -2.59
CA GLU A 152 -5.14 10.12 -1.23
C GLU A 152 -6.08 11.30 -0.99
N GLY A 153 -7.22 10.99 -0.41
CA GLY A 153 -8.11 11.97 0.16
C GLY A 153 -8.39 11.69 1.64
N SER A 154 -9.30 12.42 2.24
CA SER A 154 -9.75 12.16 3.60
C SER A 154 -10.93 11.17 3.60
N GLY A 155 -10.87 10.15 4.43
CA GLY A 155 -11.96 9.19 4.56
C GLY A 155 -11.91 8.02 3.56
N TYR A 156 -12.92 7.88 2.71
CA TYR A 156 -13.03 6.82 1.71
C TYR A 156 -12.74 7.31 0.28
N ASP A 157 -11.97 8.36 0.15
CA ASP A 157 -11.63 8.91 -1.16
C ASP A 157 -10.89 7.88 -2.02
N GLY A 158 -11.22 7.84 -3.30
CA GLY A 158 -10.67 6.85 -4.25
C GLY A 158 -11.16 5.41 -4.08
N TYR A 159 -12.02 5.14 -3.11
CA TYR A 159 -12.51 3.78 -2.82
C TYR A 159 -13.08 3.08 -4.05
N LEU A 160 -12.63 1.84 -4.31
CA LEU A 160 -13.02 1.03 -5.49
C LEU A 160 -12.66 1.64 -6.85
N ALA A 161 -11.75 2.59 -6.92
CA ALA A 161 -11.31 3.12 -8.20
C ALA A 161 -10.52 2.09 -9.01
N SER A 162 -10.74 2.05 -10.32
CA SER A 162 -10.05 1.17 -11.26
C SER A 162 -9.43 1.99 -12.38
N VAL A 163 -8.10 1.97 -12.48
CA VAL A 163 -7.34 2.79 -13.43
C VAL A 163 -6.42 1.91 -14.26
N TYR A 164 -6.56 1.98 -15.58
CA TYR A 164 -5.77 1.20 -16.53
C TYR A 164 -5.15 2.10 -17.59
N GLY A 165 -3.83 1.99 -17.77
CA GLY A 165 -3.09 2.73 -18.80
C GLY A 165 -2.06 3.70 -18.22
N GLY A 166 -1.74 4.77 -18.93
CA GLY A 166 -0.63 5.65 -18.56
C GLY A 166 -1.04 7.05 -18.15
N LEU A 167 -0.40 7.61 -17.10
CA LEU A 167 -0.55 9.00 -16.71
C LEU A 167 -2.00 9.42 -16.40
N ASN A 168 -2.81 8.50 -15.94
CA ASN A 168 -4.17 8.78 -15.50
C ASN A 168 -4.17 9.21 -14.03
N THR A 169 -5.07 10.11 -13.67
CA THR A 169 -5.24 10.60 -12.30
C THR A 169 -6.70 10.50 -11.88
N VAL A 170 -6.93 9.86 -10.75
CA VAL A 170 -8.19 9.96 -10.01
C VAL A 170 -7.90 10.76 -8.75
N ALA A 171 -8.42 11.98 -8.69
CA ALA A 171 -8.24 12.89 -7.58
C ALA A 171 -9.56 13.06 -6.81
N SER A 172 -9.46 13.19 -5.51
CA SER A 172 -10.56 13.61 -4.66
C SER A 172 -10.61 15.13 -4.53
N ASN A 173 -11.79 15.66 -4.29
CA ASN A 173 -11.92 17.03 -3.84
C ASN A 173 -11.71 17.07 -2.32
N LYS A 174 -10.56 17.53 -1.87
CA LYS A 174 -10.18 17.54 -0.45
C LYS A 174 -11.18 18.17 0.54
N ALA A 175 -12.22 18.80 0.03
CA ALA A 175 -13.28 19.39 0.84
C ALA A 175 -14.41 18.41 1.20
N ASP A 176 -14.54 17.30 0.48
CA ASP A 176 -15.57 16.29 0.70
C ASP A 176 -14.94 14.91 0.98
N GLN A 177 -15.38 14.23 2.03
CA GLN A 177 -14.77 13.00 2.53
C GLN A 177 -15.14 11.71 1.77
N ASN A 178 -15.81 11.79 0.63
CA ASN A 178 -16.27 10.60 -0.09
C ASN A 178 -16.25 10.81 -1.61
N ASP A 179 -15.21 11.42 -2.12
CA ASP A 179 -15.04 11.71 -3.54
C ASP A 179 -14.08 10.74 -4.23
N GLY A 180 -14.17 10.68 -5.56
CA GLY A 180 -13.31 9.82 -6.38
C GLY A 180 -13.68 8.34 -6.33
N MET A 181 -14.84 8.00 -5.73
CA MET A 181 -15.24 6.62 -5.50
C MET A 181 -15.72 5.92 -6.76
N ALA A 182 -15.38 4.65 -6.90
CA ALA A 182 -15.88 3.74 -7.95
C ALA A 182 -15.66 4.25 -9.39
N ASN A 183 -14.65 5.08 -9.60
CA ASN A 183 -14.30 5.54 -10.94
C ASN A 183 -13.58 4.46 -11.74
N THR A 184 -13.92 4.34 -13.01
CA THR A 184 -13.20 3.49 -13.97
C THR A 184 -12.58 4.36 -15.04
N VAL A 185 -11.26 4.37 -15.12
CA VAL A 185 -10.49 5.18 -16.08
C VAL A 185 -9.60 4.28 -16.91
N VAL A 186 -9.81 4.29 -18.21
CA VAL A 186 -9.06 3.47 -19.17
C VAL A 186 -8.48 4.34 -20.27
N GLY A 187 -7.18 4.32 -20.44
CA GLY A 187 -6.50 5.06 -21.49
C GLY A 187 -5.30 5.85 -21.00
N THR A 188 -5.10 7.04 -21.50
CA THR A 188 -3.88 7.82 -21.24
C THR A 188 -4.19 9.28 -20.97
N LEU A 189 -3.51 9.87 -19.97
CA LEU A 189 -3.65 11.30 -19.65
C LEU A 189 -5.07 11.73 -19.27
N ASN A 190 -5.88 10.81 -18.75
CA ASN A 190 -7.21 11.16 -18.26
C ASN A 190 -7.14 11.61 -16.80
N LYS A 191 -8.00 12.55 -16.44
CA LYS A 191 -8.17 13.04 -15.06
C LYS A 191 -9.62 12.97 -14.66
N THR A 192 -9.90 12.45 -13.47
CA THR A 192 -11.14 12.67 -12.75
C THR A 192 -10.86 13.43 -11.46
N GLU A 193 -11.70 14.36 -11.08
CA GLU A 193 -11.55 15.14 -9.85
C GLU A 193 -12.91 15.30 -9.18
N GLY A 194 -13.05 14.82 -7.96
CA GLY A 194 -14.30 14.90 -7.20
C GLY A 194 -15.49 14.17 -7.86
N ALA A 195 -15.25 13.23 -8.78
CA ALA A 195 -16.30 12.49 -9.47
C ALA A 195 -16.49 11.11 -8.84
N ASN A 196 -17.73 10.64 -8.74
CA ASN A 196 -18.08 9.30 -8.27
C ASN A 196 -18.74 8.50 -9.39
N GLY A 197 -18.33 7.25 -9.57
CA GLY A 197 -18.89 6.34 -10.57
C GLY A 197 -18.62 6.74 -12.01
N ALA A 198 -17.63 7.58 -12.26
CA ALA A 198 -17.28 8.03 -13.61
C ALA A 198 -16.68 6.87 -14.43
N LEU A 199 -17.09 6.76 -15.68
CA LEU A 199 -16.56 5.83 -16.65
C LEU A 199 -15.87 6.63 -17.77
N VAL A 200 -14.54 6.59 -17.80
CA VAL A 200 -13.74 7.40 -18.72
C VAL A 200 -12.88 6.50 -19.61
N PHE A 201 -13.07 6.62 -20.91
CA PHE A 201 -12.29 5.91 -21.92
C PHE A 201 -11.61 6.86 -22.89
N GLY A 202 -10.37 6.62 -23.24
CA GLY A 202 -9.65 7.35 -24.26
C GLY A 202 -8.45 8.13 -23.74
N ALA A 203 -8.16 9.26 -24.33
CA ALA A 203 -6.98 10.03 -24.01
C ALA A 203 -7.31 11.51 -23.76
N GLY A 204 -6.70 12.09 -22.72
CA GLY A 204 -6.79 13.51 -22.42
C GLY A 204 -8.15 13.98 -21.92
N ASN A 205 -9.00 13.08 -21.45
CA ASN A 205 -10.30 13.49 -20.91
C ASN A 205 -10.14 14.09 -19.50
N SER A 206 -10.95 15.10 -19.20
CA SER A 206 -11.06 15.68 -17.86
C SER A 206 -12.51 15.66 -17.43
N VAL A 207 -12.77 14.99 -16.30
CA VAL A 207 -14.10 14.91 -15.70
C VAL A 207 -14.01 15.52 -14.31
N THR A 208 -14.67 16.63 -14.14
CA THR A 208 -14.79 17.31 -12.83
C THR A 208 -16.23 17.26 -12.38
N HIS A 209 -16.44 16.87 -11.14
CA HIS A 209 -17.75 16.94 -10.51
C HIS A 209 -17.77 18.15 -9.58
N SER A 210 -18.64 19.09 -9.87
CA SER A 210 -19.04 20.08 -8.89
C SER A 210 -20.32 19.57 -8.24
N PHE A 211 -20.27 19.21 -6.96
CA PHE A 211 -21.49 19.04 -6.20
C PHE A 211 -22.24 20.38 -6.20
N GLY A 212 -23.34 20.45 -6.92
CA GLY A 212 -24.30 21.45 -6.63
C GLY A 212 -24.78 21.28 -5.18
N THR A 213 -24.94 22.36 -4.44
CA THR A 213 -25.62 22.31 -3.15
C THR A 213 -26.88 21.47 -3.30
N ALA A 214 -27.04 20.48 -2.40
CA ALA A 214 -28.27 19.70 -2.35
C ALA A 214 -29.46 20.66 -2.42
N PRO A 215 -30.53 20.35 -3.21
CA PRO A 215 -31.71 21.16 -3.19
C PRO A 215 -32.18 21.32 -1.73
N THR A 216 -32.18 22.49 -1.22
CA THR A 216 -32.87 22.78 0.03
C THR A 216 -34.34 22.58 -0.28
N ASP A 217 -34.95 21.52 0.27
CA ASP A 217 -36.39 21.35 0.27
C ASP A 217 -37.01 22.61 0.90
N GLU A 218 -37.62 23.45 0.09
CA GLU A 218 -38.52 24.51 0.54
C GLU A 218 -39.93 23.92 0.75
#